data_21a0d450c99fd9bad33e86e853ab152c
#
_entry.id   21a0d450c99fd9bad33e86e853ab152c
#
_cell.length_a   1.000
_cell.length_b   1.000
_cell.length_c   1.000
_cell.angle_alpha   90.00
_cell.angle_beta   90.00
_cell.angle_gamma   90.00
#
_symmetry.space_group_name_H-M   'P 1'
#
loop_
_entity.id
_entity.type
_entity.pdbx_description
1 polymer ?
#
loop_
_entity_poly.entity_id
_entity_poly.type
_entity_poly.pdbx_seq_one_letter_code
_entity_poly.pdbx_strand_id
1 'polypeptide(L)'
;MANQEPKRLFDFAYYALKNHPRKDALNTKSKGIWQSLSTEEYLNKAEKLARGLIDLGVKPGDKIAIISTNNRMEWNVCDQAILSVGAIDVPVYPTITSEDYNFIFNDAEVKYCFLSDQGLFDKVNAIKDQVPSLKNIFSFEPINNCDSWDVVFSKGDEKHQSELTERMASVKPEELATLIYTSGTTGTPKGVMLSHNNITQNAIAAAERLPVDPSAKGLSFLPLCHSYERVLVYVYMKTGVGTYYAESLETIGDNLREIHPEVFSAVPRLLEKVFDRIMDKGKNLSGVKRLLFFWAVGLAEQYEHEGKSSLYKFQLKMARKIIFSKWKEALGGKVLAIASGAAALNPKLARIFAGAGVNIQEGYGLTETSPVLTVNLPTGKGHVLGTVGPPLNGVEIKLDSDGEILAKGPNIMMGYYGRPDLTAEVMTEDGWFRTGDIGKILAGGYLKITDRKKEIFKTSGGKYIAPQNMENVFKESPFIEQCMVA
;
A
#
# COMPACT_ATOMS: atom_id res chain seq x y z
N MET A 1 16.90 15.42 -22.71
CA MET A 1 16.22 14.12 -22.68
C MET A 1 14.76 14.39 -22.39
N ALA A 2 13.89 14.20 -23.39
CA ALA A 2 12.46 14.47 -23.26
C ALA A 2 11.83 13.46 -22.29
N ASN A 3 10.83 13.87 -21.55
CA ASN A 3 9.87 13.13 -20.70
C ASN A 3 9.95 11.58 -20.76
N GLN A 4 11.06 11.03 -20.29
CA GLN A 4 11.21 9.59 -20.28
C GLN A 4 10.50 9.03 -19.04
N GLU A 5 9.54 8.13 -19.24
CA GLU A 5 8.88 7.42 -18.16
C GLU A 5 9.90 6.68 -17.28
N PRO A 6 9.68 6.59 -15.95
CA PRO A 6 10.52 5.78 -15.07
C PRO A 6 10.61 4.34 -15.57
N LYS A 7 11.79 3.75 -15.52
CA LYS A 7 12.03 2.34 -15.87
C LYS A 7 12.41 1.52 -14.65
N ARG A 8 12.96 2.17 -13.63
CA ARG A 8 13.41 1.57 -12.37
C ARG A 8 12.83 2.36 -11.20
N LEU A 9 12.75 1.77 -10.05
CA LEU A 9 12.11 2.39 -8.89
C LEU A 9 12.77 3.72 -8.50
N PHE A 10 14.09 3.78 -8.49
CA PHE A 10 14.79 5.01 -8.15
C PHE A 10 14.64 6.12 -9.21
N ASP A 11 14.19 5.82 -10.42
CA ASP A 11 13.93 6.83 -11.46
C ASP A 11 12.73 7.73 -11.12
N PHE A 12 11.78 7.28 -10.26
CA PHE A 12 10.60 8.06 -9.91
C PHE A 12 10.93 9.37 -9.20
N ALA A 13 11.92 9.36 -8.32
CA ALA A 13 12.34 10.58 -7.62
C ALA A 13 12.95 11.62 -8.59
N TYR A 14 13.76 11.18 -9.55
CA TYR A 14 14.29 12.05 -10.61
C TYR A 14 13.21 12.53 -11.58
N TYR A 15 12.23 11.65 -11.89
CA TYR A 15 11.06 12.03 -12.67
C TYR A 15 10.25 13.12 -11.95
N ALA A 16 10.01 12.95 -10.65
CA ALA A 16 9.30 13.94 -9.82
C ALA A 16 10.05 15.27 -9.76
N LEU A 17 11.39 15.25 -9.57
CA LEU A 17 12.19 16.48 -9.57
C LEU A 17 12.06 17.25 -10.89
N LYS A 18 12.04 16.55 -12.00
CA LYS A 18 11.97 17.16 -13.32
C LYS A 18 10.58 17.67 -13.68
N ASN A 19 9.53 16.90 -13.38
CA ASN A 19 8.18 17.16 -13.88
C ASN A 19 7.26 17.81 -12.84
N HIS A 20 7.50 17.56 -11.56
CA HIS A 20 6.64 17.97 -10.44
C HIS A 20 7.46 18.34 -9.20
N PRO A 21 8.46 19.27 -9.31
CA PRO A 21 9.29 19.64 -8.16
C PRO A 21 8.43 20.25 -7.06
N ARG A 22 8.63 19.80 -5.82
CA ARG A 22 7.87 20.23 -4.64
C ARG A 22 8.79 20.65 -3.52
N LYS A 23 8.32 21.60 -2.68
CA LYS A 23 8.98 21.94 -1.40
C LYS A 23 8.56 20.99 -0.27
N ASP A 24 7.44 20.29 -0.44
CA ASP A 24 6.80 19.37 0.51
C ASP A 24 6.63 17.98 -0.12
N ALA A 25 7.69 17.43 -0.72
CA ALA A 25 7.62 16.13 -1.38
C ALA A 25 7.41 14.99 -0.38
N LEU A 26 8.17 14.97 0.72
CA LEU A 26 8.03 14.02 1.82
C LEU A 26 7.92 14.78 3.14
N ASN A 27 6.96 14.40 3.99
CA ASN A 27 6.66 15.14 5.20
C ASN A 27 6.44 14.18 6.38
N THR A 28 7.19 14.36 7.45
CA THR A 28 7.04 13.63 8.72
C THR A 28 6.76 14.62 9.84
N LYS A 29 5.85 14.29 10.75
CA LYS A 29 5.57 15.12 11.92
C LYS A 29 6.48 14.70 13.07
N SER A 30 7.23 15.65 13.61
CA SER A 30 8.11 15.44 14.76
C SER A 30 7.81 16.51 15.80
N LYS A 31 7.58 16.09 17.06
CA LYS A 31 7.26 17.00 18.18
C LYS A 31 6.12 17.98 17.86
N GLY A 32 5.09 17.49 17.15
CA GLY A 32 3.91 18.28 16.79
C GLY A 32 4.11 19.22 15.58
N ILE A 33 5.27 19.24 14.92
CA ILE A 33 5.59 20.11 13.79
C ILE A 33 5.87 19.27 12.56
N TRP A 34 5.24 19.61 11.44
CA TRP A 34 5.51 18.99 10.14
C TRP A 34 6.87 19.46 9.63
N GLN A 35 7.76 18.49 9.40
CA GLN A 35 9.06 18.67 8.75
C GLN A 35 8.94 18.17 7.33
N SER A 36 9.43 18.96 6.39
CA SER A 36 9.33 18.65 4.96
C SER A 36 10.71 18.48 4.35
N LEU A 37 10.81 17.57 3.40
CA LEU A 37 11.89 17.52 2.42
C LEU A 37 11.31 17.92 1.07
N SER A 38 11.97 18.85 0.38
CA SER A 38 11.72 19.08 -1.03
C SER A 38 12.16 17.89 -1.87
N THR A 39 11.72 17.81 -3.11
CA THR A 39 12.14 16.74 -4.03
C THR A 39 13.66 16.72 -4.20
N GLU A 40 14.29 17.90 -4.28
CA GLU A 40 15.74 18.06 -4.41
C GLU A 40 16.48 17.62 -3.14
N GLU A 41 16.02 18.07 -1.95
CA GLU A 41 16.61 17.65 -0.67
C GLU A 41 16.48 16.15 -0.43
N TYR A 42 15.37 15.55 -0.83
CA TYR A 42 15.17 14.10 -0.77
C TYR A 42 16.21 13.37 -1.60
N LEU A 43 16.39 13.76 -2.88
CA LEU A 43 17.38 13.15 -3.75
C LEU A 43 18.81 13.35 -3.23
N ASN A 44 19.16 14.57 -2.82
CA ASN A 44 20.49 14.86 -2.29
C ASN A 44 20.81 14.03 -1.04
N LYS A 45 19.83 13.83 -0.14
CA LYS A 45 19.99 12.95 1.02
C LYS A 45 20.16 11.50 0.59
N ALA A 46 19.32 11.00 -0.33
CA ALA A 46 19.40 9.62 -0.81
C ALA A 46 20.74 9.34 -1.52
N GLU A 47 21.21 10.25 -2.37
CA GLU A 47 22.52 10.10 -3.04
C GLU A 47 23.69 10.12 -2.03
N LYS A 48 23.61 10.99 -1.03
CA LYS A 48 24.64 11.02 0.04
C LYS A 48 24.66 9.71 0.82
N LEU A 49 23.49 9.17 1.18
CA LEU A 49 23.39 7.87 1.84
C LEU A 49 23.90 6.75 0.92
N ALA A 50 23.57 6.77 -0.37
CA ALA A 50 24.04 5.81 -1.37
C ALA A 50 25.58 5.79 -1.47
N ARG A 51 26.23 6.96 -1.50
CA ARG A 51 27.69 7.05 -1.46
C ARG A 51 28.26 6.48 -0.17
N GLY A 52 27.58 6.72 0.97
CA GLY A 52 27.97 6.11 2.25
C GLY A 52 27.84 4.59 2.26
N LEU A 53 26.83 4.03 1.60
CA LEU A 53 26.69 2.58 1.43
C LEU A 53 27.81 2.00 0.57
N ILE A 54 28.26 2.72 -0.46
CA ILE A 54 29.41 2.35 -1.28
C ILE A 54 30.69 2.31 -0.41
N ASP A 55 30.93 3.34 0.41
CA ASP A 55 32.09 3.39 1.33
C ASP A 55 32.05 2.25 2.37
N LEU A 56 30.89 1.82 2.81
CA LEU A 56 30.69 0.63 3.67
C LEU A 56 30.98 -0.69 2.95
N GLY A 57 31.24 -0.66 1.65
CA GLY A 57 31.50 -1.85 0.83
C GLY A 57 30.24 -2.63 0.44
N VAL A 58 29.08 -1.96 0.40
CA VAL A 58 27.86 -2.54 -0.19
C VAL A 58 28.09 -2.79 -1.68
N LYS A 59 27.73 -3.97 -2.14
CA LYS A 59 27.83 -4.38 -3.55
C LYS A 59 26.46 -4.51 -4.18
N PRO A 60 26.33 -4.39 -5.51
CA PRO A 60 25.12 -4.76 -6.22
C PRO A 60 24.66 -6.18 -5.84
N GLY A 61 23.35 -6.36 -5.61
CA GLY A 61 22.77 -7.62 -5.15
C GLY A 61 22.83 -7.89 -3.64
N ASP A 62 23.54 -7.07 -2.85
CA ASP A 62 23.51 -7.17 -1.40
C ASP A 62 22.12 -6.83 -0.86
N LYS A 63 21.66 -7.54 0.18
CA LYS A 63 20.35 -7.32 0.78
C LYS A 63 20.48 -6.44 2.02
N ILE A 64 19.65 -5.41 2.08
CA ILE A 64 19.61 -4.45 3.19
C ILE A 64 18.19 -4.36 3.70
N ALA A 65 17.99 -4.63 5.00
CA ALA A 65 16.68 -4.57 5.63
C ALA A 65 16.31 -3.15 6.06
N ILE A 66 15.04 -2.80 5.91
CA ILE A 66 14.43 -1.58 6.48
C ILE A 66 13.25 -1.98 7.37
N ILE A 67 13.27 -1.52 8.63
CA ILE A 67 12.21 -1.78 9.59
C ILE A 67 11.79 -0.47 10.25
N SER A 68 10.51 -0.13 10.20
CA SER A 68 10.00 1.08 10.84
C SER A 68 8.64 0.85 11.48
N THR A 69 8.48 1.28 12.73
CA THR A 69 7.21 1.17 13.46
C THR A 69 6.14 2.04 12.83
N ASN A 70 6.51 3.26 12.40
CA ASN A 70 5.62 4.18 11.70
C ASN A 70 6.22 4.58 10.36
N ASN A 71 5.38 5.02 9.43
CA ASN A 71 5.85 5.59 8.18
C ASN A 71 6.61 6.89 8.42
N ARG A 72 7.68 7.08 7.64
CA ARG A 72 8.57 8.24 7.80
C ARG A 72 9.42 8.47 6.55
N MET A 73 9.85 9.71 6.35
CA MET A 73 10.65 10.08 5.17
C MET A 73 12.01 9.38 5.12
N GLU A 74 12.60 9.01 6.26
CA GLU A 74 13.87 8.30 6.35
C GLU A 74 13.80 6.92 5.69
N TRP A 75 12.64 6.25 5.78
CA TRP A 75 12.39 4.99 5.10
C TRP A 75 12.57 5.15 3.58
N ASN A 76 11.98 6.20 3.00
CA ASN A 76 12.09 6.46 1.55
C ASN A 76 13.51 6.88 1.14
N VAL A 77 14.21 7.63 1.99
CA VAL A 77 15.62 7.98 1.74
C VAL A 77 16.49 6.72 1.69
N CYS A 78 16.26 5.77 2.60
CA CYS A 78 16.95 4.47 2.59
C CYS A 78 16.61 3.64 1.37
N ASP A 79 15.30 3.48 1.05
CA ASP A 79 14.85 2.72 -0.11
C ASP A 79 15.50 3.25 -1.41
N GLN A 80 15.43 4.57 -1.62
CA GLN A 80 16.05 5.22 -2.77
C GLN A 80 17.56 4.98 -2.83
N ALA A 81 18.26 5.09 -1.70
CA ALA A 81 19.71 4.90 -1.63
C ALA A 81 20.12 3.46 -1.91
N ILE A 82 19.44 2.49 -1.31
CA ILE A 82 19.67 1.06 -1.48
C ILE A 82 19.50 0.67 -2.96
N LEU A 83 18.39 1.08 -3.56
CA LEU A 83 18.09 0.79 -4.96
C LEU A 83 19.09 1.46 -5.92
N SER A 84 19.54 2.68 -5.60
CA SER A 84 20.49 3.44 -6.43
C SER A 84 21.90 2.80 -6.48
N VAL A 85 22.32 2.07 -5.46
CA VAL A 85 23.60 1.34 -5.46
C VAL A 85 23.49 -0.05 -6.08
N GLY A 86 22.30 -0.44 -6.58
CA GLY A 86 22.02 -1.78 -7.13
C GLY A 86 21.88 -2.85 -6.05
N ALA A 87 21.69 -2.47 -4.79
CA ALA A 87 21.38 -3.38 -3.70
C ALA A 87 19.87 -3.68 -3.67
N ILE A 88 19.50 -4.75 -2.96
CA ILE A 88 18.12 -5.24 -2.85
C ILE A 88 17.57 -4.80 -1.49
N ASP A 89 16.44 -4.11 -1.51
CA ASP A 89 15.71 -3.74 -0.31
C ASP A 89 14.91 -4.93 0.25
N VAL A 90 14.99 -5.15 1.56
CA VAL A 90 14.22 -6.14 2.30
C VAL A 90 13.37 -5.43 3.36
N PRO A 91 12.18 -4.95 2.99
CA PRO A 91 11.30 -4.29 3.93
C PRO A 91 10.63 -5.32 4.84
N VAL A 92 10.76 -5.15 6.16
CA VAL A 92 10.28 -6.12 7.12
C VAL A 92 9.27 -5.48 8.08
N TYR A 93 8.22 -6.25 8.44
CA TYR A 93 7.21 -5.80 9.38
C TYR A 93 7.77 -5.58 10.78
N PRO A 94 7.43 -4.46 11.46
CA PRO A 94 7.92 -4.15 12.81
C PRO A 94 7.29 -5.04 13.91
N THR A 95 6.18 -5.71 13.59
CA THR A 95 5.38 -6.44 14.58
C THR A 95 5.67 -7.93 14.68
N ILE A 96 6.58 -8.45 13.85
CA ILE A 96 6.96 -9.87 13.86
C ILE A 96 7.87 -10.21 15.06
N THR A 97 8.05 -11.50 15.28
CA THR A 97 8.88 -12.03 16.37
C THR A 97 10.38 -11.97 16.05
N SER A 98 11.24 -12.16 17.04
CA SER A 98 12.68 -12.27 16.82
C SER A 98 13.03 -13.50 15.99
N GLU A 99 12.28 -14.60 16.14
CA GLU A 99 12.44 -15.83 15.35
C GLU A 99 12.14 -15.57 13.86
N ASP A 100 11.10 -14.79 13.57
CA ASP A 100 10.78 -14.39 12.19
C ASP A 100 11.88 -13.51 11.61
N TYR A 101 12.41 -12.55 12.39
CA TYR A 101 13.57 -11.76 11.96
C TYR A 101 14.78 -12.66 11.68
N ASN A 102 15.07 -13.62 12.57
CA ASN A 102 16.16 -14.56 12.37
C ASN A 102 16.01 -15.36 11.08
N PHE A 103 14.81 -15.88 10.82
CA PHE A 103 14.51 -16.60 9.59
C PHE A 103 14.72 -15.72 8.36
N ILE A 104 14.07 -14.54 8.30
CA ILE A 104 14.11 -13.65 7.14
C ILE A 104 15.54 -13.17 6.87
N PHE A 105 16.29 -12.82 7.90
CA PHE A 105 17.64 -12.29 7.75
C PHE A 105 18.64 -13.35 7.28
N ASN A 106 18.48 -14.60 7.72
CA ASN A 106 19.29 -15.70 7.22
C ASN A 106 18.90 -16.12 5.80
N ASP A 107 17.60 -16.25 5.52
CA ASP A 107 17.08 -16.63 4.20
C ASP A 107 17.49 -15.62 3.11
N ALA A 108 17.35 -14.32 3.42
CA ALA A 108 17.76 -13.25 2.51
C ALA A 108 19.26 -12.93 2.57
N GLU A 109 20.04 -13.48 3.51
CA GLU A 109 21.44 -13.10 3.76
C GLU A 109 21.61 -11.58 3.96
N VAL A 110 20.77 -10.98 4.84
CA VAL A 110 20.78 -9.53 5.10
C VAL A 110 22.15 -9.08 5.64
N LYS A 111 22.75 -8.06 4.99
CA LYS A 111 24.06 -7.52 5.38
C LYS A 111 24.01 -6.33 6.32
N TYR A 112 23.01 -5.48 6.15
CA TYR A 112 22.78 -4.29 6.97
C TYR A 112 21.30 -4.14 7.26
N CYS A 113 21.00 -3.52 8.40
CA CYS A 113 19.62 -3.23 8.79
C CYS A 113 19.51 -1.76 9.22
N PHE A 114 18.52 -1.05 8.66
CA PHE A 114 18.12 0.28 9.12
C PHE A 114 16.78 0.17 9.86
N LEU A 115 16.69 0.77 11.05
CA LEU A 115 15.48 0.67 11.87
C LEU A 115 15.13 1.97 12.59
N SER A 116 13.88 2.09 13.06
CA SER A 116 13.34 3.34 13.58
C SER A 116 13.56 3.56 15.07
N ASP A 117 13.62 2.52 15.89
CA ASP A 117 13.51 2.68 17.35
C ASP A 117 14.19 1.58 18.17
N GLN A 118 14.30 1.83 19.49
CA GLN A 118 14.96 0.95 20.44
C GLN A 118 14.33 -0.45 20.50
N GLY A 119 12.98 -0.54 20.47
CA GLY A 119 12.30 -1.83 20.58
C GLY A 119 12.60 -2.75 19.38
N LEU A 120 12.76 -2.18 18.19
CA LEU A 120 13.18 -2.92 17.00
C LEU A 120 14.64 -3.31 17.09
N PHE A 121 15.49 -2.39 17.58
CA PHE A 121 16.92 -2.69 17.78
C PHE A 121 17.10 -3.86 18.74
N ASP A 122 16.39 -3.87 19.87
CA ASP A 122 16.51 -4.93 20.86
C ASP A 122 16.14 -6.30 20.27
N LYS A 123 15.09 -6.36 19.45
CA LYS A 123 14.65 -7.59 18.74
C LYS A 123 15.70 -8.07 17.73
N VAL A 124 16.23 -7.17 16.90
CA VAL A 124 17.19 -7.53 15.85
C VAL A 124 18.56 -7.83 16.45
N ASN A 125 18.98 -7.07 17.47
CA ASN A 125 20.26 -7.30 18.14
C ASN A 125 20.29 -8.66 18.89
N ALA A 126 19.15 -9.11 19.42
CA ALA A 126 19.04 -10.42 20.08
C ALA A 126 19.35 -11.60 19.15
N ILE A 127 19.21 -11.43 17.84
CA ILE A 127 19.48 -12.49 16.83
C ILE A 127 20.79 -12.26 16.06
N LYS A 128 21.51 -11.17 16.31
CA LYS A 128 22.67 -10.75 15.52
C LYS A 128 23.72 -11.84 15.38
N ASP A 129 24.05 -12.52 16.46
CA ASP A 129 25.06 -13.59 16.47
C ASP A 129 24.61 -14.86 15.74
N GLN A 130 23.29 -14.97 15.44
CA GLN A 130 22.70 -16.08 14.71
C GLN A 130 22.55 -15.77 13.20
N VAL A 131 22.92 -14.55 12.76
CA VAL A 131 22.87 -14.09 11.37
C VAL A 131 24.28 -13.71 10.89
N PRO A 132 25.07 -14.67 10.38
CA PRO A 132 26.47 -14.44 10.02
C PRO A 132 26.68 -13.36 8.94
N SER A 133 25.66 -13.12 8.10
CA SER A 133 25.69 -12.09 7.05
C SER A 133 25.54 -10.66 7.61
N LEU A 134 24.92 -10.48 8.79
CA LEU A 134 24.58 -9.17 9.34
C LEU A 134 25.80 -8.46 9.92
N LYS A 135 26.31 -7.49 9.20
CA LYS A 135 27.51 -6.74 9.58
C LYS A 135 27.23 -5.63 10.60
N ASN A 136 26.17 -4.84 10.37
CA ASN A 136 25.79 -3.77 11.28
C ASN A 136 24.30 -3.42 11.20
N ILE A 137 23.82 -2.75 12.27
CA ILE A 137 22.49 -2.21 12.43
C ILE A 137 22.61 -0.70 12.61
N PHE A 138 21.80 0.08 11.92
CA PHE A 138 21.76 1.53 12.00
C PHE A 138 20.37 2.01 12.38
N SER A 139 20.30 2.99 13.27
CA SER A 139 19.01 3.61 13.63
C SER A 139 18.81 4.95 12.94
N PHE A 140 17.56 5.27 12.58
CA PHE A 140 17.20 6.59 12.03
C PHE A 140 17.34 7.71 13.07
N GLU A 141 17.12 7.39 14.33
CA GLU A 141 17.28 8.31 15.45
C GLU A 141 18.32 7.77 16.43
N PRO A 142 19.00 8.65 17.19
CA PRO A 142 19.93 8.20 18.23
C PRO A 142 19.19 7.33 19.27
N ILE A 143 19.63 6.09 19.41
CA ILE A 143 19.17 5.13 20.41
C ILE A 143 20.34 4.48 21.11
N ASN A 144 20.10 3.79 22.24
CA ASN A 144 21.17 3.19 23.03
C ASN A 144 21.84 2.02 22.31
N ASN A 145 23.16 1.95 22.35
CA ASN A 145 23.99 0.85 21.84
C ASN A 145 23.81 0.52 20.34
N CYS A 146 23.32 1.46 19.55
CA CYS A 146 23.16 1.33 18.11
C CYS A 146 23.82 2.52 17.38
N ASP A 147 24.51 2.24 16.30
CA ASP A 147 25.03 3.29 15.45
C ASP A 147 23.87 4.06 14.79
N SER A 148 23.93 5.39 14.79
CA SER A 148 23.02 6.20 14.00
C SER A 148 23.36 6.06 12.51
N TRP A 149 22.37 6.13 11.64
CA TRP A 149 22.56 6.19 10.19
C TRP A 149 23.41 7.40 9.74
N ASP A 150 23.58 8.41 10.62
CA ASP A 150 24.48 9.54 10.38
C ASP A 150 25.94 9.10 10.18
N VAL A 151 26.33 7.96 10.75
CA VAL A 151 27.63 7.33 10.49
C VAL A 151 27.78 7.00 9.01
N VAL A 152 26.70 6.50 8.36
CA VAL A 152 26.70 6.20 6.94
C VAL A 152 26.72 7.49 6.10
N PHE A 153 25.94 8.50 6.50
CA PHE A 153 25.98 9.82 5.86
C PHE A 153 27.36 10.49 5.94
N SER A 154 28.06 10.33 7.07
CA SER A 154 29.40 10.91 7.24
C SER A 154 30.42 10.33 6.26
N LYS A 155 30.18 9.12 5.76
CA LYS A 155 30.98 8.41 4.75
C LYS A 155 30.58 8.74 3.31
N GLY A 156 29.47 9.48 3.12
CA GLY A 156 28.90 9.83 1.82
C GLY A 156 29.68 10.91 1.07
N ASP A 157 30.99 10.70 0.90
CA ASP A 157 31.90 11.61 0.22
C ASP A 157 31.66 11.65 -1.30
N GLU A 158 31.90 12.80 -1.91
CA GLU A 158 31.84 13.07 -3.34
C GLU A 158 32.76 12.17 -4.19
N LYS A 159 33.84 11.63 -3.58
CA LYS A 159 34.76 10.67 -4.24
C LYS A 159 34.01 9.44 -4.81
N HIS A 160 32.86 9.07 -4.23
CA HIS A 160 32.05 7.95 -4.69
C HIS A 160 30.97 8.32 -5.72
N GLN A 161 30.88 9.58 -6.15
CA GLN A 161 29.84 10.04 -7.08
C GLN A 161 29.93 9.35 -8.45
N SER A 162 31.15 9.17 -8.98
CA SER A 162 31.34 8.48 -10.27
C SER A 162 30.85 7.03 -10.20
N GLU A 163 31.26 6.31 -9.13
CA GLU A 163 30.85 4.94 -8.91
C GLU A 163 29.31 4.81 -8.74
N LEU A 164 28.68 5.73 -7.98
CA LEU A 164 27.23 5.75 -7.85
C LEU A 164 26.55 5.91 -9.22
N THR A 165 27.04 6.84 -10.03
CA THR A 165 26.49 7.10 -11.38
C THR A 165 26.63 5.86 -12.28
N GLU A 166 27.77 5.18 -12.23
CA GLU A 166 28.01 3.95 -12.99
C GLU A 166 27.11 2.80 -12.53
N ARG A 167 26.95 2.62 -11.21
CA ARG A 167 26.04 1.62 -10.65
C ARG A 167 24.60 1.87 -11.06
N MET A 168 24.11 3.12 -10.90
CA MET A 168 22.77 3.49 -11.36
C MET A 168 22.56 3.22 -12.87
N ALA A 169 23.57 3.48 -13.69
CA ALA A 169 23.49 3.23 -15.13
C ALA A 169 23.49 1.73 -15.46
N SER A 170 24.11 0.88 -14.63
CA SER A 170 24.21 -0.57 -14.85
C SER A 170 22.94 -1.34 -14.45
N VAL A 171 22.15 -0.84 -13.49
CA VAL A 171 20.92 -1.50 -13.02
C VAL A 171 19.90 -1.60 -14.16
N LYS A 172 19.43 -2.82 -14.44
CA LYS A 172 18.40 -3.09 -15.44
C LYS A 172 17.01 -3.15 -14.81
N PRO A 173 15.95 -2.80 -15.56
CA PRO A 173 14.59 -2.89 -15.07
C PRO A 173 14.16 -4.29 -14.59
N GLU A 174 14.70 -5.34 -15.19
CA GLU A 174 14.37 -6.73 -14.89
C GLU A 174 15.12 -7.27 -13.66
N GLU A 175 16.09 -6.53 -13.12
CA GLU A 175 16.85 -6.97 -11.95
C GLU A 175 15.97 -6.91 -10.68
N LEU A 176 16.27 -7.81 -9.74
CA LEU A 176 15.58 -7.88 -8.46
C LEU A 176 15.80 -6.58 -7.66
N ALA A 177 14.70 -5.93 -7.30
CA ALA A 177 14.72 -4.68 -6.54
C ALA A 177 14.44 -4.92 -5.06
N THR A 178 13.55 -5.86 -4.75
CA THR A 178 13.10 -6.07 -3.37
C THR A 178 12.64 -7.50 -3.11
N LEU A 179 12.82 -7.94 -1.86
CA LEU A 179 12.27 -9.17 -1.32
C LEU A 179 11.24 -8.82 -0.25
N ILE A 180 9.97 -9.08 -0.53
CA ILE A 180 8.88 -8.85 0.44
C ILE A 180 8.43 -10.19 0.98
N TYR A 181 8.64 -10.41 2.29
CA TYR A 181 8.25 -11.65 2.94
C TYR A 181 6.77 -11.64 3.32
N THR A 182 6.05 -12.67 2.89
CA THR A 182 4.63 -12.88 3.20
C THR A 182 4.45 -14.12 4.04
N SER A 183 3.48 -14.13 4.97
CA SER A 183 3.11 -15.31 5.73
C SER A 183 2.50 -16.36 4.78
N GLY A 184 3.21 -17.43 4.52
CA GLY A 184 2.66 -18.57 3.78
C GLY A 184 1.58 -19.29 4.57
N THR A 185 0.66 -19.96 3.87
CA THR A 185 -0.34 -20.86 4.50
C THR A 185 0.28 -22.03 5.28
N THR A 186 1.56 -22.27 5.08
CA THR A 186 2.37 -23.31 5.77
C THR A 186 3.08 -22.81 7.01
N GLY A 187 2.89 -21.54 7.40
CA GLY A 187 3.52 -20.93 8.57
C GLY A 187 4.92 -20.34 8.32
N THR A 188 5.68 -20.85 7.37
CA THR A 188 7.02 -20.28 7.04
C THR A 188 6.89 -19.12 6.07
N PRO A 189 7.48 -17.94 6.35
CA PRO A 189 7.47 -16.80 5.44
C PRO A 189 8.11 -17.12 4.08
N LYS A 190 7.58 -16.54 3.01
CA LYS A 190 8.09 -16.68 1.64
C LYS A 190 8.53 -15.34 1.12
N GLY A 191 9.76 -15.23 0.63
CA GLY A 191 10.30 -14.01 0.01
C GLY A 191 9.78 -13.86 -1.43
N VAL A 192 8.85 -12.93 -1.65
CA VAL A 192 8.36 -12.58 -2.99
C VAL A 192 9.41 -11.73 -3.70
N MET A 193 9.91 -12.19 -4.84
CA MET A 193 10.89 -11.48 -5.64
C MET A 193 10.21 -10.50 -6.60
N LEU A 194 10.43 -9.20 -6.42
CA LEU A 194 9.91 -8.16 -7.31
C LEU A 194 11.05 -7.40 -7.96
N SER A 195 11.06 -7.34 -9.29
CA SER A 195 12.01 -6.55 -10.07
C SER A 195 11.66 -5.07 -10.03
N HIS A 196 12.61 -4.21 -10.43
CA HIS A 196 12.31 -2.80 -10.68
C HIS A 196 11.14 -2.64 -11.65
N ASN A 197 11.12 -3.42 -12.74
CA ASN A 197 10.06 -3.36 -13.75
C ASN A 197 8.69 -3.73 -13.20
N ASN A 198 8.60 -4.77 -12.35
CA ASN A 198 7.31 -5.22 -11.82
C ASN A 198 6.57 -4.09 -11.10
N ILE A 199 7.23 -3.43 -10.15
CA ILE A 199 6.61 -2.34 -9.37
C ILE A 199 6.48 -1.06 -10.21
N THR A 200 7.46 -0.76 -11.08
CA THR A 200 7.43 0.43 -11.94
C THR A 200 6.22 0.42 -12.87
N GLN A 201 5.99 -0.68 -13.60
CA GLN A 201 4.83 -0.79 -14.50
C GLN A 201 3.52 -0.72 -13.72
N ASN A 202 3.47 -1.34 -12.55
CA ASN A 202 2.30 -1.29 -11.67
C ASN A 202 2.01 0.13 -11.18
N ALA A 203 3.02 0.86 -10.72
CA ALA A 203 2.88 2.24 -10.26
C ALA A 203 2.43 3.20 -11.38
N ILE A 204 2.98 3.05 -12.59
CA ILE A 204 2.58 3.85 -13.75
C ILE A 204 1.11 3.60 -14.10
N ALA A 205 0.70 2.33 -14.21
CA ALA A 205 -0.67 1.97 -14.55
C ALA A 205 -1.67 2.38 -13.43
N ALA A 206 -1.29 2.28 -12.16
CA ALA A 206 -2.10 2.72 -11.03
C ALA A 206 -2.25 4.25 -10.98
N ALA A 207 -1.21 5.00 -11.35
CA ALA A 207 -1.24 6.46 -11.41
C ALA A 207 -2.33 7.01 -12.36
N GLU A 208 -2.62 6.30 -13.45
CA GLU A 208 -3.69 6.67 -14.40
C GLU A 208 -5.10 6.60 -13.79
N ARG A 209 -5.26 5.85 -12.69
CA ARG A 209 -6.54 5.70 -11.97
C ARG A 209 -6.74 6.73 -10.88
N LEU A 210 -5.70 7.47 -10.50
CA LEU A 210 -5.76 8.41 -9.40
C LEU A 210 -6.27 9.79 -9.88
N PRO A 211 -7.42 10.30 -9.40
CA PRO A 211 -8.02 11.54 -9.87
C PRO A 211 -7.44 12.78 -9.17
N VAL A 212 -6.11 12.93 -9.18
CA VAL A 212 -5.41 14.03 -8.49
C VAL A 212 -4.57 14.84 -9.47
N ASP A 213 -4.29 16.08 -9.10
CA ASP A 213 -3.34 16.95 -9.79
C ASP A 213 -2.01 17.03 -8.99
N PRO A 214 -0.93 17.58 -9.58
CA PRO A 214 0.37 17.64 -8.93
C PRO A 214 0.45 18.52 -7.68
N SER A 215 -0.59 19.31 -7.35
CA SER A 215 -0.64 20.11 -6.13
C SER A 215 -1.20 19.32 -4.93
N ALA A 216 -1.75 18.14 -5.18
CA ALA A 216 -2.42 17.32 -4.17
C ALA A 216 -1.48 16.86 -3.06
N LYS A 217 -2.08 16.54 -1.91
CA LYS A 217 -1.44 15.95 -0.74
C LYS A 217 -2.00 14.56 -0.51
N GLY A 218 -1.13 13.62 -0.16
CA GLY A 218 -1.50 12.27 0.25
C GLY A 218 -1.13 12.01 1.70
N LEU A 219 -2.01 11.37 2.47
CA LEU A 219 -1.69 10.86 3.80
C LEU A 219 -1.31 9.39 3.72
N SER A 220 -0.16 9.03 4.27
CA SER A 220 0.39 7.67 4.31
C SER A 220 0.46 7.17 5.75
N PHE A 221 -0.13 6.01 6.03
CA PHE A 221 -0.14 5.40 7.37
C PHE A 221 -0.21 3.86 7.37
N LEU A 222 -0.50 3.23 6.24
CA LEU A 222 -0.36 1.78 6.12
C LEU A 222 1.13 1.43 6.04
N PRO A 223 1.57 0.25 6.52
CA PRO A 223 3.00 -0.06 6.59
C PRO A 223 3.71 0.01 5.23
N LEU A 224 4.78 0.79 5.13
CA LEU A 224 5.61 0.92 3.92
C LEU A 224 6.33 -0.39 3.53
N CYS A 225 6.49 -1.32 4.47
CA CYS A 225 7.00 -2.66 4.18
C CYS A 225 5.98 -3.52 3.40
N HIS A 226 4.72 -3.13 3.35
CA HIS A 226 3.70 -3.79 2.55
C HIS A 226 3.68 -3.22 1.12
N SER A 227 3.64 -4.09 0.12
CA SER A 227 3.63 -3.71 -1.30
C SER A 227 2.56 -2.68 -1.66
N TYR A 228 1.40 -2.72 -1.00
CA TYR A 228 0.27 -1.80 -1.25
C TYR A 228 0.61 -0.35 -0.91
N GLU A 229 1.14 -0.05 0.27
CA GLU A 229 1.50 1.32 0.63
C GLU A 229 2.76 1.76 -0.12
N ARG A 230 3.71 0.83 -0.32
CA ARG A 230 4.94 1.11 -1.04
C ARG A 230 4.69 1.54 -2.49
N VAL A 231 3.80 0.87 -3.23
CA VAL A 231 3.50 1.28 -4.61
C VAL A 231 2.89 2.67 -4.68
N LEU A 232 2.09 3.07 -3.68
CA LEU A 232 1.51 4.41 -3.62
C LEU A 232 2.55 5.52 -3.50
N VAL A 233 3.69 5.26 -2.86
CA VAL A 233 4.81 6.23 -2.83
C VAL A 233 5.27 6.55 -4.26
N TYR A 234 5.46 5.54 -5.10
CA TYR A 234 5.86 5.73 -6.49
C TYR A 234 4.73 6.35 -7.34
N VAL A 235 3.47 5.99 -7.07
CA VAL A 235 2.29 6.63 -7.67
C VAL A 235 2.27 8.12 -7.33
N TYR A 236 2.53 8.50 -6.08
CA TYR A 236 2.58 9.90 -5.65
C TYR A 236 3.74 10.66 -6.31
N MET A 237 4.93 10.06 -6.39
CA MET A 237 6.04 10.66 -7.13
C MET A 237 5.72 10.85 -8.62
N LYS A 238 5.04 9.87 -9.26
CA LYS A 238 4.61 9.93 -10.66
C LYS A 238 3.60 11.04 -10.92
N THR A 239 2.66 11.24 -9.99
CA THR A 239 1.57 12.22 -10.11
C THR A 239 1.88 13.58 -9.48
N GLY A 240 3.03 13.72 -8.81
CA GLY A 240 3.43 14.96 -8.14
C GLY A 240 2.71 15.22 -6.81
N VAL A 241 2.12 14.21 -6.18
CA VAL A 241 1.46 14.30 -4.87
C VAL A 241 2.51 14.39 -3.76
N GLY A 242 2.36 15.35 -2.84
CA GLY A 242 3.19 15.44 -1.64
C GLY A 242 2.75 14.40 -0.59
N THR A 243 3.68 13.57 -0.12
CA THR A 243 3.40 12.50 0.83
C THR A 243 3.56 12.98 2.27
N TYR A 244 2.52 12.83 3.08
CA TYR A 244 2.51 13.15 4.50
C TYR A 244 2.36 11.86 5.29
N TYR A 245 3.32 11.56 6.18
CA TYR A 245 3.31 10.37 7.03
C TYR A 245 2.62 10.65 8.35
N ALA A 246 1.57 9.89 8.67
CA ALA A 246 0.89 10.01 9.95
C ALA A 246 1.82 9.62 11.11
N GLU A 247 1.70 10.30 12.24
CA GLU A 247 2.50 10.03 13.43
C GLU A 247 2.21 8.64 14.02
N SER A 248 0.94 8.24 14.03
CA SER A 248 0.46 6.94 14.47
C SER A 248 -0.95 6.67 13.95
N LEU A 249 -1.45 5.45 14.14
CA LEU A 249 -2.82 5.10 13.77
C LEU A 249 -3.88 5.88 14.57
N GLU A 250 -3.57 6.26 15.81
CA GLU A 250 -4.46 7.02 16.69
C GLU A 250 -4.62 8.47 16.22
N THR A 251 -3.58 9.04 15.62
CA THR A 251 -3.54 10.45 15.19
C THR A 251 -4.05 10.68 13.76
N ILE A 252 -4.42 9.63 13.02
CA ILE A 252 -4.89 9.75 11.62
C ILE A 252 -5.97 10.83 11.48
N GLY A 253 -6.97 10.84 12.38
CA GLY A 253 -8.06 11.80 12.31
C GLY A 253 -7.62 13.26 12.50
N ASP A 254 -6.62 13.50 13.34
CA ASP A 254 -6.04 14.82 13.55
C ASP A 254 -5.18 15.23 12.35
N ASN A 255 -4.34 14.33 11.87
CA ASN A 255 -3.51 14.58 10.70
C ASN A 255 -4.35 14.85 9.44
N LEU A 256 -5.48 14.14 9.23
CA LEU A 256 -6.42 14.43 8.15
C LEU A 256 -6.95 15.88 8.21
N ARG A 257 -7.29 16.36 9.42
CA ARG A 257 -7.78 17.74 9.62
C ARG A 257 -6.70 18.81 9.49
N GLU A 258 -5.45 18.47 9.76
CA GLU A 258 -4.32 19.40 9.64
C GLU A 258 -3.85 19.59 8.20
N ILE A 259 -3.70 18.49 7.45
CA ILE A 259 -3.10 18.53 6.13
C ILE A 259 -4.11 18.64 4.99
N HIS A 260 -5.39 18.31 5.25
CA HIS A 260 -6.46 18.31 4.26
C HIS A 260 -6.08 17.54 2.99
N PRO A 261 -5.78 16.22 3.07
CA PRO A 261 -5.31 15.47 1.92
C PRO A 261 -6.40 15.27 0.89
N GLU A 262 -6.00 15.21 -0.39
CA GLU A 262 -6.84 14.86 -1.51
C GLU A 262 -6.95 13.34 -1.70
N VAL A 263 -5.94 12.59 -1.22
CA VAL A 263 -5.88 11.12 -1.38
C VAL A 263 -5.22 10.45 -0.18
N PHE A 264 -5.68 9.25 0.12
CA PHE A 264 -4.99 8.33 1.05
C PHE A 264 -5.44 6.88 0.82
N SER A 265 -4.62 5.95 1.30
CA SER A 265 -4.95 4.52 1.34
C SER A 265 -5.71 4.16 2.62
N ALA A 266 -6.59 3.18 2.55
CA ALA A 266 -7.27 2.63 3.71
C ALA A 266 -7.49 1.12 3.54
N VAL A 267 -7.52 0.40 4.65
CA VAL A 267 -8.05 -0.97 4.69
C VAL A 267 -9.52 -0.94 5.10
N PRO A 268 -10.35 -1.90 4.67
CA PRO A 268 -11.78 -1.97 5.00
C PRO A 268 -12.07 -1.79 6.49
N ARG A 269 -11.27 -2.42 7.36
CA ARG A 269 -11.44 -2.30 8.82
C ARG A 269 -11.35 -0.87 9.35
N LEU A 270 -10.52 -0.03 8.74
CA LEU A 270 -10.45 1.39 9.12
C LEU A 270 -11.73 2.13 8.73
N LEU A 271 -12.24 1.87 7.51
CA LEU A 271 -13.48 2.47 7.01
C LEU A 271 -14.69 2.05 7.86
N GLU A 272 -14.75 0.78 8.27
CA GLU A 272 -15.73 0.25 9.21
C GLU A 272 -15.69 1.02 10.54
N LYS A 273 -14.52 1.12 11.17
CA LYS A 273 -14.35 1.88 12.43
C LYS A 273 -14.72 3.36 12.29
N VAL A 274 -14.42 3.99 11.16
CA VAL A 274 -14.81 5.38 10.89
C VAL A 274 -16.34 5.47 10.80
N PHE A 275 -16.98 4.54 10.08
CA PHE A 275 -18.42 4.51 9.95
C PHE A 275 -19.12 4.27 11.30
N ASP A 276 -18.64 3.31 12.11
CA ASP A 276 -19.19 3.02 13.44
C ASP A 276 -19.13 4.25 14.35
N ARG A 277 -18.00 4.95 14.38
CA ARG A 277 -17.86 6.21 15.13
C ARG A 277 -18.84 7.30 14.65
N ILE A 278 -19.09 7.36 13.35
CA ILE A 278 -20.08 8.29 12.78
C ILE A 278 -21.49 7.90 13.22
N MET A 279 -21.83 6.61 13.16
CA MET A 279 -23.15 6.09 13.56
C MET A 279 -23.41 6.31 15.06
N ASP A 280 -22.41 6.09 15.91
CA ASP A 280 -22.53 6.32 17.34
C ASP A 280 -22.73 7.81 17.67
N LYS A 281 -22.02 8.72 17.00
CA LYS A 281 -22.32 10.15 17.09
C LYS A 281 -23.75 10.45 16.65
N GLY A 282 -24.23 9.82 15.58
CA GLY A 282 -25.60 9.96 15.10
C GLY A 282 -26.66 9.49 16.11
N LYS A 283 -26.44 8.34 16.77
CA LYS A 283 -27.32 7.81 17.83
C LYS A 283 -27.44 8.75 19.02
N ASN A 284 -26.37 9.48 19.36
CA ASN A 284 -26.30 10.43 20.46
C ASN A 284 -26.91 11.81 20.14
N LEU A 285 -27.36 12.05 18.89
CA LEU A 285 -28.12 13.23 18.53
C LEU A 285 -29.56 13.14 19.08
N SER A 286 -30.22 14.28 19.26
CA SER A 286 -31.62 14.37 19.71
C SER A 286 -32.50 15.14 18.72
N GLY A 287 -33.80 14.92 18.82
CA GLY A 287 -34.83 15.65 18.06
C GLY A 287 -34.61 15.62 16.55
N VAL A 288 -34.81 16.75 15.89
CA VAL A 288 -34.74 16.91 14.45
C VAL A 288 -33.36 16.55 13.87
N LYS A 289 -32.28 16.81 14.63
CA LYS A 289 -30.93 16.47 14.16
C LYS A 289 -30.74 14.97 13.99
N ARG A 290 -31.28 14.17 14.93
CA ARG A 290 -31.24 12.71 14.83
C ARG A 290 -32.07 12.20 13.63
N LEU A 291 -33.27 12.74 13.45
CA LEU A 291 -34.14 12.36 12.32
C LEU A 291 -33.47 12.66 10.96
N LEU A 292 -32.88 13.85 10.81
CA LEU A 292 -32.17 14.23 9.59
C LEU A 292 -30.92 13.36 9.33
N PHE A 293 -30.22 12.98 10.40
CA PHE A 293 -29.04 12.11 10.27
C PHE A 293 -29.46 10.74 9.72
N PHE A 294 -30.43 10.06 10.34
CA PHE A 294 -30.85 8.73 9.88
C PHE A 294 -31.60 8.77 8.55
N TRP A 295 -32.34 9.82 8.24
CA TRP A 295 -32.88 10.05 6.92
C TRP A 295 -31.78 10.12 5.85
N ALA A 296 -30.69 10.85 6.10
CA ALA A 296 -29.57 10.96 5.18
C ALA A 296 -28.88 9.60 4.98
N VAL A 297 -28.63 8.85 6.08
CA VAL A 297 -28.05 7.51 6.02
C VAL A 297 -28.92 6.57 5.21
N GLY A 298 -30.25 6.56 5.43
CA GLY A 298 -31.21 5.74 4.66
C GLY A 298 -31.24 6.07 3.16
N LEU A 299 -31.03 7.35 2.79
CA LEU A 299 -30.82 7.72 1.38
C LEU A 299 -29.53 7.12 0.83
N ALA A 300 -28.43 7.19 1.60
CA ALA A 300 -27.13 6.68 1.15
C ALA A 300 -27.13 5.15 1.02
N GLU A 301 -27.83 4.42 1.88
CA GLU A 301 -28.01 2.96 1.78
C GLU A 301 -28.68 2.52 0.48
N GLN A 302 -29.53 3.38 -0.10
CA GLN A 302 -30.22 3.12 -1.36
C GLN A 302 -29.48 3.67 -2.58
N TYR A 303 -28.27 4.19 -2.41
CA TYR A 303 -27.53 4.83 -3.49
C TYR A 303 -27.20 3.83 -4.61
N GLU A 304 -27.45 4.28 -5.83
CA GLU A 304 -26.99 3.67 -7.07
C GLU A 304 -26.52 4.79 -8.01
N HIS A 305 -25.56 4.49 -8.87
CA HIS A 305 -25.03 5.49 -9.81
C HIS A 305 -26.07 5.95 -10.82
N GLU A 306 -26.96 5.03 -11.22
CA GLU A 306 -28.00 5.26 -12.23
C GLU A 306 -29.38 4.77 -11.76
N GLY A 307 -30.43 5.06 -12.52
CA GLY A 307 -31.78 4.51 -12.30
C GLY A 307 -32.59 5.18 -11.19
N LYS A 308 -32.06 6.13 -10.42
CA LYS A 308 -32.79 6.81 -9.35
C LYS A 308 -33.61 8.00 -9.85
N SER A 309 -34.77 8.22 -9.22
CA SER A 309 -35.71 9.31 -9.56
C SER A 309 -35.09 10.70 -9.31
N SER A 310 -35.65 11.73 -9.97
CA SER A 310 -35.21 13.12 -9.77
C SER A 310 -35.44 13.59 -8.33
N LEU A 311 -36.51 13.13 -7.67
CA LEU A 311 -36.79 13.43 -6.27
C LEU A 311 -35.70 12.86 -5.35
N TYR A 312 -35.32 11.59 -5.55
CA TYR A 312 -34.23 10.98 -4.79
C TYR A 312 -32.90 11.75 -4.97
N LYS A 313 -32.54 12.11 -6.21
CA LYS A 313 -31.34 12.88 -6.51
C LYS A 313 -31.33 14.25 -5.81
N PHE A 314 -32.48 14.92 -5.77
CA PHE A 314 -32.66 16.18 -5.03
C PHE A 314 -32.48 15.97 -3.52
N GLN A 315 -33.16 14.98 -2.94
CA GLN A 315 -33.02 14.65 -1.51
C GLN A 315 -31.59 14.30 -1.14
N LEU A 316 -30.90 13.49 -1.94
CA LEU A 316 -29.49 13.13 -1.72
C LEU A 316 -28.57 14.36 -1.81
N LYS A 317 -28.82 15.28 -2.74
CA LYS A 317 -28.08 16.56 -2.82
C LYS A 317 -28.24 17.39 -1.55
N MET A 318 -29.43 17.44 -0.98
CA MET A 318 -29.70 18.11 0.30
C MET A 318 -28.98 17.40 1.46
N ALA A 319 -29.08 16.06 1.54
CA ALA A 319 -28.37 15.26 2.54
C ALA A 319 -26.84 15.47 2.46
N ARG A 320 -26.28 15.52 1.26
CA ARG A 320 -24.85 15.81 1.04
C ARG A 320 -24.44 17.19 1.57
N LYS A 321 -25.30 18.18 1.42
CA LYS A 321 -25.01 19.55 1.89
C LYS A 321 -25.13 19.69 3.40
N ILE A 322 -26.11 19.04 4.04
CA ILE A 322 -26.47 19.29 5.45
C ILE A 322 -25.77 18.29 6.38
N ILE A 323 -25.68 17.02 5.98
CA ILE A 323 -25.19 15.94 6.85
C ILE A 323 -23.81 15.45 6.37
N PHE A 324 -23.67 15.07 5.11
CA PHE A 324 -22.45 14.42 4.61
C PHE A 324 -21.29 15.40 4.39
N SER A 325 -21.53 16.73 4.37
CA SER A 325 -20.46 17.73 4.45
C SER A 325 -19.60 17.54 5.71
N LYS A 326 -20.22 17.19 6.84
CA LYS A 326 -19.51 16.94 8.12
C LYS A 326 -18.66 15.67 8.08
N TRP A 327 -19.09 14.65 7.32
CA TRP A 327 -18.28 13.45 7.10
C TRP A 327 -17.03 13.78 6.28
N LYS A 328 -17.21 14.59 5.23
CA LYS A 328 -16.08 15.06 4.42
C LYS A 328 -15.12 15.93 5.23
N GLU A 329 -15.63 16.83 6.05
CA GLU A 329 -14.80 17.65 6.96
C GLU A 329 -13.98 16.78 7.93
N ALA A 330 -14.57 15.70 8.47
CA ALA A 330 -13.87 14.75 9.34
C ALA A 330 -12.74 13.98 8.62
N LEU A 331 -12.84 13.85 7.28
CA LEU A 331 -11.81 13.28 6.42
C LEU A 331 -10.83 14.32 5.85
N GLY A 332 -10.86 15.55 6.37
CA GLY A 332 -10.00 16.64 5.91
C GLY A 332 -10.64 17.60 4.90
N GLY A 333 -11.86 17.34 4.42
CA GLY A 333 -12.65 18.24 3.57
C GLY A 333 -12.31 18.25 2.09
N LYS A 334 -11.12 17.80 1.69
CA LYS A 334 -10.64 17.85 0.29
C LYS A 334 -10.52 16.49 -0.41
N VAL A 335 -10.86 15.41 0.27
CA VAL A 335 -10.66 14.05 -0.24
C VAL A 335 -11.38 13.84 -1.58
N LEU A 336 -10.61 13.53 -2.61
CA LEU A 336 -11.04 13.17 -3.95
C LEU A 336 -11.17 11.66 -4.12
N ALA A 337 -10.24 10.90 -3.51
CA ALA A 337 -10.25 9.44 -3.54
C ALA A 337 -9.65 8.83 -2.27
N ILE A 338 -10.25 7.73 -1.83
CA ILE A 338 -9.68 6.81 -0.84
C ILE A 338 -9.42 5.50 -1.58
N ALA A 339 -8.14 5.11 -1.72
CA ALA A 339 -7.81 3.79 -2.23
C ALA A 339 -8.12 2.76 -1.15
N SER A 340 -8.86 1.69 -1.47
CA SER A 340 -9.19 0.62 -0.52
C SER A 340 -8.76 -0.72 -1.07
N GLY A 341 -7.95 -1.46 -0.32
CA GLY A 341 -7.41 -2.77 -0.74
C GLY A 341 -7.05 -3.65 0.46
N ALA A 342 -6.32 -4.72 0.17
CA ALA A 342 -5.85 -5.75 1.11
C ALA A 342 -6.95 -6.66 1.72
N ALA A 343 -8.22 -6.29 1.63
CA ALA A 343 -9.37 -7.11 2.03
C ALA A 343 -10.65 -6.64 1.30
N ALA A 344 -11.69 -7.45 1.31
CA ALA A 344 -12.97 -7.10 0.72
C ALA A 344 -13.69 -6.02 1.56
N LEU A 345 -14.12 -4.93 0.92
CA LEU A 345 -14.98 -3.93 1.54
C LEU A 345 -16.43 -4.41 1.50
N ASN A 346 -17.16 -4.23 2.61
CA ASN A 346 -18.60 -4.53 2.64
C ASN A 346 -19.33 -3.68 1.60
N PRO A 347 -20.09 -4.29 0.65
CA PRO A 347 -20.75 -3.56 -0.43
C PRO A 347 -21.77 -2.52 0.07
N LYS A 348 -22.40 -2.76 1.24
CA LYS A 348 -23.31 -1.80 1.87
C LYS A 348 -22.54 -0.56 2.32
N LEU A 349 -21.36 -0.74 2.90
CA LEU A 349 -20.51 0.36 3.34
C LEU A 349 -19.98 1.18 2.15
N ALA A 350 -19.51 0.50 1.10
CA ALA A 350 -19.10 1.14 -0.16
C ALA A 350 -20.24 2.02 -0.73
N ARG A 351 -21.47 1.48 -0.75
CA ARG A 351 -22.67 2.21 -1.21
C ARG A 351 -22.97 3.44 -0.36
N ILE A 352 -22.91 3.32 0.97
CA ILE A 352 -23.15 4.45 1.90
C ILE A 352 -22.14 5.57 1.68
N PHE A 353 -20.84 5.24 1.60
CA PHE A 353 -19.81 6.24 1.35
C PHE A 353 -19.97 6.90 -0.03
N ALA A 354 -20.26 6.14 -1.07
CA ALA A 354 -20.55 6.68 -2.40
C ALA A 354 -21.81 7.60 -2.38
N GLY A 355 -22.86 7.20 -1.67
CA GLY A 355 -24.03 8.01 -1.41
C GLY A 355 -23.70 9.31 -0.69
N ALA A 356 -22.85 9.27 0.31
CA ALA A 356 -22.34 10.44 1.02
C ALA A 356 -21.44 11.34 0.15
N GLY A 357 -21.01 10.85 -1.02
CA GLY A 357 -20.11 11.55 -1.93
C GLY A 357 -18.66 11.45 -1.54
N VAL A 358 -18.29 10.40 -0.82
CA VAL A 358 -16.91 9.97 -0.56
C VAL A 358 -16.56 8.90 -1.58
N ASN A 359 -15.55 9.16 -2.39
CA ASN A 359 -15.11 8.25 -3.44
C ASN A 359 -14.13 7.23 -2.86
N ILE A 360 -14.57 5.96 -2.73
CA ILE A 360 -13.70 4.84 -2.38
C ILE A 360 -13.43 4.05 -3.64
N GLN A 361 -12.17 3.96 -4.03
CA GLN A 361 -11.70 3.15 -5.15
C GLN A 361 -11.20 1.83 -4.61
N GLU A 362 -12.03 0.80 -4.74
CA GLU A 362 -11.64 -0.55 -4.36
C GLU A 362 -10.63 -1.11 -5.37
N GLY A 363 -9.53 -1.65 -4.88
CA GLY A 363 -8.50 -2.32 -5.67
C GLY A 363 -8.25 -3.73 -5.18
N TYR A 364 -7.72 -4.57 -6.06
CA TYR A 364 -7.38 -5.96 -5.77
C TYR A 364 -5.99 -6.29 -6.28
N GLY A 365 -5.30 -7.11 -5.52
CA GLY A 365 -4.03 -7.70 -5.86
C GLY A 365 -3.32 -8.29 -4.65
N LEU A 366 -2.13 -8.82 -4.89
CA LEU A 366 -1.30 -9.53 -3.95
C LEU A 366 0.12 -8.99 -3.98
N THR A 367 0.96 -9.29 -3.01
CA THR A 367 2.38 -8.95 -3.06
C THR A 367 3.01 -9.51 -4.35
N GLU A 368 2.63 -10.71 -4.75
CA GLU A 368 3.05 -11.41 -5.97
C GLU A 368 2.66 -10.70 -7.26
N THR A 369 1.80 -9.68 -7.17
CA THR A 369 1.32 -8.90 -8.34
C THR A 369 1.70 -7.42 -8.28
N SER A 370 2.60 -6.98 -7.39
CA SER A 370 3.32 -5.70 -7.27
C SER A 370 2.54 -4.42 -6.89
N PRO A 371 1.43 -4.33 -6.14
CA PRO A 371 0.52 -5.43 -5.89
C PRO A 371 -0.71 -5.43 -6.80
N VAL A 372 -1.02 -4.34 -7.53
CA VAL A 372 -2.34 -4.03 -8.07
C VAL A 372 -2.63 -4.75 -9.36
N LEU A 373 -3.72 -5.53 -9.40
CA LEU A 373 -4.27 -6.12 -10.62
C LEU A 373 -5.42 -5.28 -11.18
N THR A 374 -6.34 -4.88 -10.32
CA THR A 374 -7.53 -4.11 -10.71
C THR A 374 -7.75 -2.95 -9.76
N VAL A 375 -8.33 -1.87 -10.27
CA VAL A 375 -8.82 -0.72 -9.47
C VAL A 375 -10.15 -0.25 -10.04
N ASN A 376 -11.13 -0.05 -9.16
CA ASN A 376 -12.41 0.52 -9.55
C ASN A 376 -12.24 1.97 -10.02
N LEU A 377 -13.04 2.38 -10.98
CA LEU A 377 -12.97 3.72 -11.52
C LEU A 377 -13.52 4.74 -10.50
N PRO A 378 -13.15 6.03 -10.61
CA PRO A 378 -13.71 7.06 -9.76
C PRO A 378 -15.25 7.12 -9.86
N THR A 379 -15.91 7.42 -8.75
CA THR A 379 -17.38 7.55 -8.68
C THR A 379 -17.90 8.47 -9.79
N GLY A 380 -18.89 7.99 -10.55
CA GLY A 380 -19.48 8.72 -11.68
C GLY A 380 -18.74 8.60 -13.01
N LYS A 381 -17.66 7.82 -13.08
CA LYS A 381 -16.89 7.55 -14.30
C LYS A 381 -16.79 6.04 -14.60
N GLY A 382 -17.87 5.29 -14.39
CA GLY A 382 -17.88 3.84 -14.57
C GLY A 382 -17.56 3.06 -13.31
N HIS A 383 -17.64 3.65 -12.12
CA HIS A 383 -17.52 2.93 -10.86
C HIS A 383 -18.67 1.91 -10.71
N VAL A 384 -18.35 0.66 -10.38
CA VAL A 384 -19.34 -0.40 -10.16
C VAL A 384 -19.24 -0.90 -8.72
N LEU A 385 -20.27 -0.60 -7.92
CA LEU A 385 -20.32 -0.98 -6.50
C LEU A 385 -20.22 -2.49 -6.30
N GLY A 386 -19.43 -2.92 -5.32
CA GLY A 386 -19.23 -4.32 -4.97
C GLY A 386 -18.34 -5.09 -5.96
N THR A 387 -17.55 -4.36 -6.75
CA THR A 387 -16.47 -4.90 -7.59
C THR A 387 -15.13 -4.25 -7.23
N VAL A 388 -14.05 -4.88 -7.61
CA VAL A 388 -12.69 -4.33 -7.49
C VAL A 388 -12.21 -3.66 -8.79
N GLY A 389 -13.15 -3.38 -9.70
CA GLY A 389 -12.89 -2.67 -10.95
C GLY A 389 -12.35 -3.51 -12.09
N PRO A 390 -12.04 -2.86 -13.23
CA PRO A 390 -11.39 -3.49 -14.37
C PRO A 390 -9.88 -3.61 -14.14
N PRO A 391 -9.18 -4.49 -14.89
CA PRO A 391 -7.73 -4.61 -14.87
C PRO A 391 -7.03 -3.28 -15.15
N LEU A 392 -5.84 -3.11 -14.56
CA LEU A 392 -4.93 -2.03 -14.92
C LEU A 392 -4.41 -2.21 -16.36
N ASN A 393 -3.95 -1.12 -16.95
CA ASN A 393 -3.32 -1.18 -18.28
C ASN A 393 -2.10 -2.12 -18.26
N GLY A 394 -2.02 -3.02 -19.23
CA GLY A 394 -0.96 -4.04 -19.32
C GLY A 394 -1.19 -5.29 -18.46
N VAL A 395 -2.30 -5.35 -17.69
CA VAL A 395 -2.68 -6.53 -16.91
C VAL A 395 -3.82 -7.26 -17.57
N GLU A 396 -3.65 -8.57 -17.73
CA GLU A 396 -4.67 -9.48 -18.22
C GLU A 396 -5.21 -10.34 -17.09
N ILE A 397 -6.53 -10.58 -17.09
CA ILE A 397 -7.21 -11.44 -16.12
C ILE A 397 -8.13 -12.40 -16.85
N LYS A 398 -8.08 -13.67 -16.47
CA LYS A 398 -9.05 -14.69 -16.87
C LYS A 398 -9.47 -15.52 -15.67
N LEU A 399 -10.53 -16.29 -15.83
CA LEU A 399 -10.97 -17.28 -14.84
C LEU A 399 -10.60 -18.68 -15.32
N ASP A 400 -10.08 -19.49 -14.40
CA ASP A 400 -9.90 -20.93 -14.64
C ASP A 400 -11.27 -21.64 -14.59
N SER A 401 -11.30 -22.92 -14.93
CA SER A 401 -12.53 -23.74 -14.97
C SER A 401 -13.27 -23.82 -13.64
N ASP A 402 -12.56 -23.67 -12.50
CA ASP A 402 -13.12 -23.65 -11.16
C ASP A 402 -13.44 -22.24 -10.63
N GLY A 403 -13.25 -21.21 -11.47
CA GLY A 403 -13.46 -19.81 -11.11
C GLY A 403 -12.28 -19.13 -10.46
N GLU A 404 -11.11 -19.79 -10.36
CA GLU A 404 -9.89 -19.15 -9.86
C GLU A 404 -9.45 -18.01 -10.80
N ILE A 405 -9.10 -16.88 -10.20
CA ILE A 405 -8.58 -15.73 -10.92
C ILE A 405 -7.14 -15.98 -11.31
N LEU A 406 -6.88 -15.94 -12.63
CA LEU A 406 -5.54 -16.01 -13.18
C LEU A 406 -5.14 -14.64 -13.71
N ALA A 407 -3.90 -14.23 -13.43
CA ALA A 407 -3.38 -12.94 -13.83
C ALA A 407 -2.09 -13.06 -14.65
N LYS A 408 -1.91 -12.16 -15.62
CA LYS A 408 -0.71 -12.05 -16.45
C LYS A 408 -0.40 -10.58 -16.72
N GLY A 409 0.88 -10.21 -16.66
CA GLY A 409 1.30 -8.83 -16.90
C GLY A 409 2.71 -8.56 -16.42
N PRO A 410 3.26 -7.38 -16.70
CA PRO A 410 4.61 -7.01 -16.29
C PRO A 410 4.75 -6.85 -14.76
N ASN A 411 3.66 -6.76 -14.04
CA ASN A 411 3.57 -6.64 -12.60
C ASN A 411 3.63 -7.98 -11.84
N ILE A 412 3.67 -9.11 -12.53
CA ILE A 412 3.75 -10.43 -11.88
C ILE A 412 5.18 -10.67 -11.40
N MET A 413 5.32 -11.19 -10.18
CA MET A 413 6.59 -11.47 -9.52
C MET A 413 7.53 -12.34 -10.36
N MET A 414 8.81 -12.27 -10.06
CA MET A 414 9.82 -13.16 -10.62
C MET A 414 9.71 -14.60 -10.08
N GLY A 415 9.10 -14.78 -8.91
CA GLY A 415 8.93 -16.03 -8.18
C GLY A 415 9.20 -15.87 -6.68
N TYR A 416 9.25 -16.99 -5.97
CA TYR A 416 9.62 -17.02 -4.55
C TYR A 416 11.12 -17.29 -4.40
N TYR A 417 11.80 -16.48 -3.59
CA TYR A 417 13.24 -16.53 -3.37
C TYR A 417 13.65 -17.90 -2.80
N GLY A 418 14.64 -18.54 -3.44
CA GLY A 418 15.10 -19.87 -3.05
C GLY A 418 14.08 -21.01 -3.17
N ARG A 419 12.86 -20.73 -3.69
CA ARG A 419 11.76 -21.70 -3.72
C ARG A 419 11.15 -21.86 -5.13
N PRO A 420 11.90 -22.44 -6.09
CA PRO A 420 11.38 -22.71 -7.43
C PRO A 420 10.21 -23.72 -7.43
N ASP A 421 10.17 -24.62 -6.45
CA ASP A 421 9.07 -25.55 -6.21
C ASP A 421 7.74 -24.81 -5.98
N LEU A 422 7.70 -23.85 -5.04
CA LEU A 422 6.51 -23.06 -4.75
C LEU A 422 6.16 -22.10 -5.90
N THR A 423 7.15 -21.63 -6.64
CA THR A 423 6.93 -20.79 -7.81
C THR A 423 6.20 -21.59 -8.91
N ALA A 424 6.61 -22.84 -9.15
CA ALA A 424 5.96 -23.71 -10.11
C ALA A 424 4.51 -24.07 -9.74
N GLU A 425 4.17 -24.14 -8.45
CA GLU A 425 2.79 -24.38 -7.98
C GLU A 425 1.83 -23.26 -8.37
N VAL A 426 2.31 -22.01 -8.43
CA VAL A 426 1.48 -20.83 -8.67
C VAL A 426 1.60 -20.25 -10.08
N MET A 427 2.47 -20.78 -10.92
CA MET A 427 2.63 -20.36 -12.31
C MET A 427 2.16 -21.48 -13.24
N THR A 428 1.33 -21.14 -14.21
CA THR A 428 0.96 -22.07 -15.29
C THR A 428 2.06 -22.15 -16.36
N GLU A 429 2.07 -23.22 -17.15
CA GLU A 429 3.05 -23.39 -18.24
C GLU A 429 3.01 -22.28 -19.29
N ASP A 430 1.82 -21.66 -19.51
CA ASP A 430 1.61 -20.53 -20.43
C ASP A 430 1.81 -19.16 -19.76
N GLY A 431 2.37 -19.13 -18.52
CA GLY A 431 2.84 -17.92 -17.84
C GLY A 431 1.75 -17.12 -17.13
N TRP A 432 0.64 -17.74 -16.72
CA TRP A 432 -0.36 -17.12 -15.84
C TRP A 432 -0.05 -17.40 -14.37
N PHE A 433 -0.21 -16.38 -13.56
CA PHE A 433 -0.12 -16.49 -12.11
C PHE A 433 -1.49 -16.90 -11.54
N ARG A 434 -1.49 -17.93 -10.69
CA ARG A 434 -2.65 -18.41 -9.94
C ARG A 434 -2.77 -17.62 -8.63
N THR A 435 -3.83 -16.83 -8.53
CA THR A 435 -3.97 -15.94 -7.36
C THR A 435 -4.43 -16.66 -6.10
N GLY A 436 -5.05 -17.82 -6.23
CA GLY A 436 -5.71 -18.52 -5.13
C GLY A 436 -7.04 -17.88 -4.71
N ASP A 437 -7.50 -16.85 -5.40
CA ASP A 437 -8.78 -16.20 -5.16
C ASP A 437 -9.80 -16.59 -6.24
N ILE A 438 -11.06 -16.69 -5.87
CA ILE A 438 -12.19 -17.03 -6.74
C ILE A 438 -12.96 -15.76 -7.09
N GLY A 439 -13.38 -15.63 -8.33
CA GLY A 439 -14.09 -14.43 -8.77
C GLY A 439 -15.04 -14.62 -9.93
N LYS A 440 -15.63 -13.50 -10.36
CA LYS A 440 -16.49 -13.40 -11.55
C LYS A 440 -16.13 -12.15 -12.33
N ILE A 441 -16.11 -12.25 -13.64
CA ILE A 441 -15.96 -11.09 -14.53
C ILE A 441 -17.36 -10.68 -14.97
N LEU A 442 -17.75 -9.46 -14.61
CA LEU A 442 -19.04 -8.85 -14.98
C LEU A 442 -18.92 -8.14 -16.33
N ALA A 443 -20.07 -7.69 -16.86
CA ALA A 443 -20.11 -6.89 -18.08
C ALA A 443 -19.19 -5.66 -17.97
N GLY A 444 -18.47 -5.35 -19.06
CA GLY A 444 -17.46 -4.29 -19.07
C GLY A 444 -16.10 -4.66 -18.46
N GLY A 445 -15.87 -5.93 -18.13
CA GLY A 445 -14.57 -6.41 -17.62
C GLY A 445 -14.34 -6.16 -16.13
N TYR A 446 -15.40 -5.82 -15.36
CA TYR A 446 -15.29 -5.59 -13.92
C TYR A 446 -15.12 -6.89 -13.14
N LEU A 447 -14.06 -6.98 -12.35
CA LEU A 447 -13.79 -8.14 -11.51
C LEU A 447 -14.54 -8.01 -10.18
N LYS A 448 -15.22 -9.09 -9.79
CA LYS A 448 -15.82 -9.27 -8.47
C LYS A 448 -15.17 -10.47 -7.79
N ILE A 449 -14.49 -10.26 -6.67
CA ILE A 449 -13.99 -11.32 -5.82
C ILE A 449 -15.16 -11.95 -5.08
N THR A 450 -15.20 -13.27 -5.01
CA THR A 450 -16.28 -13.99 -4.35
C THR A 450 -15.80 -14.77 -3.14
N ASP A 451 -14.57 -15.31 -3.18
CA ASP A 451 -14.00 -16.06 -2.05
C ASP A 451 -12.49 -16.32 -2.23
N ARG A 452 -11.88 -17.00 -1.24
CA ARG A 452 -10.55 -17.61 -1.35
C ARG A 452 -10.65 -19.10 -1.59
N LYS A 453 -9.91 -19.61 -2.58
CA LYS A 453 -9.95 -21.03 -2.98
C LYS A 453 -9.66 -21.99 -1.81
N LYS A 454 -8.73 -21.64 -0.94
CA LYS A 454 -8.34 -22.45 0.22
C LYS A 454 -9.34 -22.38 1.40
N GLU A 455 -10.20 -21.38 1.42
CA GLU A 455 -11.22 -21.18 2.46
C GLU A 455 -12.55 -21.83 2.09
N ILE A 456 -12.77 -22.13 0.80
CA ILE A 456 -13.96 -22.83 0.35
C ILE A 456 -13.92 -24.28 0.83
N PHE A 457 -14.92 -24.69 1.55
CA PHE A 457 -15.09 -26.09 1.95
C PHE A 457 -16.37 -26.69 1.41
N LYS A 458 -16.37 -28.02 1.29
CA LYS A 458 -17.51 -28.77 0.78
C LYS A 458 -18.21 -29.43 1.95
N THR A 459 -19.51 -29.14 2.11
CA THR A 459 -20.33 -29.81 3.13
C THR A 459 -20.49 -31.30 2.83
N SER A 460 -20.86 -32.08 3.83
CA SER A 460 -21.18 -33.52 3.68
C SER A 460 -22.25 -33.76 2.58
N GLY A 461 -23.16 -32.81 2.34
CA GLY A 461 -24.15 -32.85 1.27
C GLY A 461 -23.63 -32.41 -0.12
N GLY A 462 -22.32 -32.20 -0.27
CA GLY A 462 -21.70 -31.86 -1.55
C GLY A 462 -21.81 -30.40 -1.98
N LYS A 463 -22.38 -29.52 -1.16
CA LYS A 463 -22.51 -28.08 -1.46
C LYS A 463 -21.23 -27.33 -1.06
N TYR A 464 -20.71 -26.51 -1.97
CA TYR A 464 -19.62 -25.60 -1.66
C TYR A 464 -20.10 -24.43 -0.83
N ILE A 465 -19.39 -24.14 0.27
CA ILE A 465 -19.62 -22.99 1.15
C ILE A 465 -18.48 -22.00 0.92
N ALA A 466 -18.85 -20.75 0.74
CA ALA A 466 -18.01 -19.58 0.62
C ALA A 466 -18.07 -18.80 1.96
N PRO A 467 -17.16 -19.00 2.89
CA PRO A 467 -17.20 -18.46 4.25
C PRO A 467 -17.32 -16.93 4.27
N GLN A 468 -16.53 -16.27 3.47
CA GLN A 468 -16.43 -14.80 3.45
C GLN A 468 -17.77 -14.11 3.14
N ASN A 469 -18.60 -14.71 2.28
CA ASN A 469 -19.94 -14.17 1.99
C ASN A 469 -20.85 -14.22 3.22
N MET A 470 -20.80 -15.32 3.98
CA MET A 470 -21.59 -15.48 5.20
C MET A 470 -21.08 -14.55 6.31
N GLU A 471 -19.76 -14.48 6.49
CA GLU A 471 -19.12 -13.60 7.46
C GLU A 471 -19.47 -12.14 7.22
N ASN A 472 -19.46 -11.68 5.96
CA ASN A 472 -19.85 -10.32 5.61
C ASN A 472 -21.30 -10.00 5.98
N VAL A 473 -22.22 -10.96 5.84
CA VAL A 473 -23.62 -10.81 6.26
C VAL A 473 -23.72 -10.78 7.79
N PHE A 474 -23.01 -11.65 8.50
CA PHE A 474 -23.03 -11.66 9.97
C PHE A 474 -22.45 -10.38 10.56
N LYS A 475 -21.40 -9.83 9.98
CA LYS A 475 -20.76 -8.54 10.38
C LYS A 475 -21.67 -7.32 10.17
N GLU A 476 -22.78 -7.43 9.46
CA GLU A 476 -23.79 -6.35 9.40
C GLU A 476 -24.54 -6.18 10.73
N SER A 477 -24.49 -7.18 11.61
CA SER A 477 -25.10 -7.10 12.93
C SER A 477 -24.24 -6.21 13.86
N PRO A 478 -24.85 -5.22 14.55
CA PRO A 478 -24.12 -4.36 15.49
C PRO A 478 -23.60 -5.10 16.72
N PHE A 479 -23.93 -6.38 16.90
CA PHE A 479 -23.48 -7.24 18.01
C PHE A 479 -22.32 -8.16 17.64
N ILE A 480 -21.94 -8.20 16.35
CA ILE A 480 -20.88 -9.11 15.86
C ILE A 480 -19.75 -8.25 15.28
N GLU A 481 -18.65 -8.20 15.99
CA GLU A 481 -17.45 -7.46 15.53
C GLU A 481 -16.63 -8.31 14.56
N GLN A 482 -16.48 -9.59 14.84
CA GLN A 482 -15.78 -10.57 14.01
C GLN A 482 -16.48 -11.93 14.10
N CYS A 483 -16.47 -12.66 13.01
CA CYS A 483 -16.92 -14.04 12.95
C CYS A 483 -16.03 -14.81 11.98
N MET A 484 -15.96 -16.13 12.20
CA MET A 484 -15.31 -17.06 11.31
C MET A 484 -16.30 -18.21 11.07
N VAL A 485 -16.49 -18.54 9.79
CA VAL A 485 -17.30 -19.69 9.36
C VAL A 485 -16.33 -20.83 9.03
N ALA A 486 -16.43 -21.95 9.77
CA ALA A 486 -15.61 -23.13 9.59
C ALA A 486 -16.45 -24.36 9.32
#